data_ac4fe585233f56e9d60d069029a09ed0
#
_entry.id   ac4fe585233f56e9d60d069029a09ed0
#
_cell.length_a   1.000
_cell.length_b   1.000
_cell.length_c   1.000
_cell.angle_alpha   90.00
_cell.angle_beta   90.00
_cell.angle_gamma   90.00
#
_symmetry.space_group_name_H-M   'P 1'
#
loop_
_entity.id
_entity.type
_entity.pdbx_description
1 polymer ?
#
loop_
_entity_poly.entity_id
_entity_poly.type
_entity_poly.pdbx_seq_one_letter_code
_entity_poly.pdbx_strand_id
1 'polypeptide(L)'
;MEHHDYTTLILDLGGVLATYTAGNNAGLSASQVKAALDSPAWHDYERGKISKDDCCKKITQTFNLDLESWTQVLEQMSHGLQPNAALISAIREIKKTYPELKVYCLSNIPGPELDLFREEINSWNILDQFFASSAVKQRKPDVAIYTDFLQTTQVSASSCIFVDDRIESVATAQAMGFTGILFKTTQSLITTVYNLLGDPIIRAKAYLEQNAKDLFCTTSTGHQQPDNYSQLIILQNTGNRDLVVLEQKGSTWNYFIGDPMFAGTTYPNDSDTTSLAMSVLEDVSVEDKLQARGEILLNLNPDGLPYCWLSKTRPRLDHCIYANVFRFFYINEWDAQLPGVYNHLCCLLKTKAYLHGSRYYARPDWFLYILSDLCARRSSDPKLEGMRDLLVKSVRDRVRLCRDIFSAVLRVLSAQSLGLQNKRDLETVLEGQQLDGGWELAWLWGYGSKPLKVGSRGVVTAMATNAI
;
A
#
# COMPACT_ATOMS: atom_id res chain seq x y z
N MET A 1 3.38 -16.25 -1.19
CA MET A 1 2.84 -16.36 0.18
C MET A 1 2.11 -17.69 0.28
N GLU A 2 2.33 -18.46 1.36
CA GLU A 2 1.50 -19.63 1.59
C GLU A 2 0.05 -19.15 1.78
N HIS A 3 -0.87 -19.70 1.01
CA HIS A 3 -2.30 -19.41 1.14
C HIS A 3 -2.75 -20.01 2.47
N HIS A 4 -2.90 -19.21 3.50
CA HIS A 4 -3.56 -19.62 4.74
C HIS A 4 -5.07 -19.44 4.56
N ASP A 5 -5.83 -20.52 4.66
CA ASP A 5 -7.29 -20.47 4.69
C ASP A 5 -7.74 -19.95 6.05
N TYR A 6 -7.85 -18.64 6.17
CA TYR A 6 -8.37 -18.02 7.38
C TYR A 6 -9.87 -18.24 7.48
N THR A 7 -10.29 -18.86 8.57
CA THR A 7 -11.69 -19.16 8.87
C THR A 7 -12.25 -18.36 10.03
N THR A 8 -11.37 -17.64 10.74
CA THR A 8 -11.73 -17.01 12.02
C THR A 8 -11.11 -15.62 12.16
N LEU A 9 -11.94 -14.62 12.46
CA LEU A 9 -11.55 -13.26 12.81
C LEU A 9 -11.90 -13.00 14.28
N ILE A 10 -10.91 -12.64 15.09
CA ILE A 10 -11.05 -12.38 16.52
C ILE A 10 -10.71 -10.91 16.76
N LEU A 11 -11.62 -10.18 17.37
CA LEU A 11 -11.52 -8.75 17.59
C LEU A 11 -11.58 -8.43 19.08
N ASP A 12 -10.72 -7.51 19.54
CA ASP A 12 -10.95 -6.92 20.86
C ASP A 12 -12.17 -5.98 20.83
N LEU A 13 -12.76 -5.73 21.99
CA LEU A 13 -13.84 -4.76 22.15
C LEU A 13 -13.27 -3.35 22.31
N GLY A 14 -12.55 -3.12 23.40
CA GLY A 14 -12.05 -1.81 23.79
C GLY A 14 -10.89 -1.34 22.88
N GLY A 15 -10.99 -0.14 22.31
CA GLY A 15 -9.96 0.36 21.38
C GLY A 15 -10.03 -0.20 19.96
N VAL A 16 -10.88 -1.22 19.69
CA VAL A 16 -11.07 -1.83 18.35
C VAL A 16 -12.53 -1.72 17.89
N LEU A 17 -13.43 -2.54 18.43
CA LEU A 17 -14.87 -2.51 18.08
C LEU A 17 -15.61 -1.32 18.71
N ALA A 18 -15.11 -0.82 19.84
CA ALA A 18 -15.67 0.34 20.50
C ALA A 18 -14.58 1.11 21.24
N THR A 19 -14.82 2.40 21.44
CA THR A 19 -13.99 3.28 22.25
C THR A 19 -14.79 3.80 23.44
N TYR A 20 -14.08 4.12 24.54
CA TYR A 20 -14.71 4.78 25.66
C TYR A 20 -14.50 6.29 25.52
N THR A 21 -15.57 7.07 25.59
CA THR A 21 -15.47 8.51 25.68
C THR A 21 -14.76 8.87 27.01
N ALA A 22 -13.69 9.62 26.91
CA ALA A 22 -13.04 10.15 28.08
C ALA A 22 -14.00 11.10 28.81
N GLY A 23 -14.51 10.67 29.96
CA GLY A 23 -15.18 11.57 30.89
C GLY A 23 -14.17 12.61 31.48
N ASN A 24 -14.68 13.50 32.32
CA ASN A 24 -13.82 14.48 33.02
C ASN A 24 -12.97 13.87 34.15
N ASN A 25 -12.84 12.52 34.17
CA ASN A 25 -12.12 11.72 35.18
C ASN A 25 -12.49 12.03 36.64
N ALA A 26 -13.63 12.69 36.89
CA ALA A 26 -14.13 13.02 38.23
C ALA A 26 -13.05 13.66 39.17
N GLY A 27 -12.20 14.52 38.62
CA GLY A 27 -11.12 15.19 39.34
C GLY A 27 -9.83 14.38 39.47
N LEU A 28 -9.79 13.12 39.03
CA LEU A 28 -8.57 12.32 39.00
C LEU A 28 -7.73 12.65 37.77
N SER A 29 -6.41 12.59 37.89
CA SER A 29 -5.54 12.73 36.73
C SER A 29 -5.60 11.50 35.82
N ALA A 30 -5.38 11.67 34.52
CA ALA A 30 -5.33 10.55 33.57
C ALA A 30 -4.27 9.50 33.95
N SER A 31 -3.17 9.91 34.58
CA SER A 31 -2.14 9.00 35.08
C SER A 31 -2.62 8.16 36.26
N GLN A 32 -3.42 8.71 37.17
CA GLN A 32 -4.01 7.98 38.29
C GLN A 32 -5.03 6.93 37.78
N VAL A 33 -5.90 7.33 36.88
CA VAL A 33 -6.89 6.43 36.24
C VAL A 33 -6.16 5.30 35.53
N LYS A 34 -5.15 5.62 34.71
CA LYS A 34 -4.36 4.59 34.02
C LYS A 34 -3.67 3.63 34.99
N ALA A 35 -3.01 4.13 36.05
CA ALA A 35 -2.34 3.31 37.03
C ALA A 35 -3.33 2.37 37.76
N ALA A 36 -4.54 2.85 38.08
CA ALA A 36 -5.59 2.05 38.66
C ALA A 36 -6.07 0.92 37.76
N LEU A 37 -6.30 1.21 36.45
CA LEU A 37 -6.70 0.24 35.44
C LEU A 37 -5.59 -0.77 35.09
N ASP A 38 -4.32 -0.42 35.27
CA ASP A 38 -3.19 -1.34 35.12
C ASP A 38 -2.83 -2.11 36.40
N SER A 39 -3.63 -1.99 37.47
CA SER A 39 -3.34 -2.60 38.77
C SER A 39 -3.74 -4.08 38.84
N PRO A 40 -3.09 -4.88 39.74
CA PRO A 40 -3.51 -6.25 39.99
C PRO A 40 -4.97 -6.38 40.45
N ALA A 41 -5.48 -5.39 41.20
CA ALA A 41 -6.88 -5.40 41.65
C ALA A 41 -7.86 -5.27 40.48
N TRP A 42 -7.57 -4.38 39.52
CA TRP A 42 -8.35 -4.26 38.30
C TRP A 42 -8.29 -5.53 37.45
N HIS A 43 -7.09 -6.10 37.27
CA HIS A 43 -6.90 -7.35 36.54
C HIS A 43 -7.66 -8.53 37.15
N ASP A 44 -7.74 -8.59 38.48
CA ASP A 44 -8.52 -9.63 39.17
C ASP A 44 -10.02 -9.40 39.01
N TYR A 45 -10.46 -8.15 38.93
CA TYR A 45 -11.85 -7.80 38.63
C TYR A 45 -12.20 -8.16 37.16
N GLU A 46 -11.35 -7.86 36.19
CA GLU A 46 -11.51 -8.30 34.82
C GLU A 46 -11.59 -9.83 34.69
N ARG A 47 -10.84 -10.56 35.49
CA ARG A 47 -10.95 -12.03 35.58
C ARG A 47 -12.20 -12.50 36.33
N GLY A 48 -13.01 -11.60 36.89
CA GLY A 48 -14.14 -11.96 37.78
C GLY A 48 -13.73 -12.74 39.01
N LYS A 49 -12.48 -12.55 39.51
CA LYS A 49 -11.97 -13.17 40.74
C LYS A 49 -12.39 -12.41 42.01
N ILE A 50 -12.64 -11.14 41.89
CA ILE A 50 -13.12 -10.26 42.97
C ILE A 50 -14.34 -9.47 42.50
N SER A 51 -15.12 -9.00 43.48
CA SER A 51 -16.29 -8.16 43.23
C SER A 51 -15.87 -6.73 42.85
N LYS A 52 -16.81 -5.94 42.26
CA LYS A 52 -16.62 -4.52 42.00
C LYS A 52 -16.26 -3.75 43.26
N ASP A 53 -16.94 -4.01 44.36
CA ASP A 53 -16.72 -3.33 45.63
C ASP A 53 -15.32 -3.64 46.20
N ASP A 54 -14.86 -4.89 46.11
CA ASP A 54 -13.52 -5.28 46.57
C ASP A 54 -12.45 -4.65 45.68
N CYS A 55 -12.69 -4.59 44.37
CA CYS A 55 -11.81 -3.91 43.44
C CYS A 55 -11.69 -2.42 43.78
N CYS A 56 -12.81 -1.72 43.94
CA CYS A 56 -12.83 -0.29 44.30
C CYS A 56 -12.10 -0.05 45.65
N LYS A 57 -12.36 -0.84 46.66
CA LYS A 57 -11.67 -0.72 47.96
C LYS A 57 -10.15 -0.89 47.81
N LYS A 58 -9.69 -1.93 47.11
CA LYS A 58 -8.26 -2.19 46.91
C LYS A 58 -7.58 -1.07 46.12
N ILE A 59 -8.21 -0.58 45.04
CA ILE A 59 -7.67 0.50 44.18
C ILE A 59 -7.58 1.80 44.99
N THR A 60 -8.64 2.21 45.68
CA THR A 60 -8.64 3.45 46.45
C THR A 60 -7.63 3.42 47.59
N GLN A 61 -7.45 2.31 48.25
CA GLN A 61 -6.40 2.11 49.27
C GLN A 61 -4.98 2.15 48.66
N THR A 62 -4.76 1.47 47.53
CA THR A 62 -3.43 1.37 46.92
C THR A 62 -2.94 2.69 46.37
N PHE A 63 -3.82 3.44 45.74
CA PHE A 63 -3.48 4.69 45.02
C PHE A 63 -3.88 5.96 45.79
N ASN A 64 -4.38 5.83 47.03
CA ASN A 64 -4.89 6.91 47.85
C ASN A 64 -5.89 7.81 47.11
N LEU A 65 -6.88 7.15 46.48
CA LEU A 65 -7.94 7.84 45.71
C LEU A 65 -9.20 7.96 46.57
N ASP A 66 -9.99 9.01 46.29
CA ASP A 66 -11.33 9.11 46.87
C ASP A 66 -12.25 8.09 46.19
N LEU A 67 -13.05 7.38 47.01
CA LEU A 67 -13.92 6.32 46.55
C LEU A 67 -15.06 6.85 45.64
N GLU A 68 -15.62 8.00 45.95
CA GLU A 68 -16.68 8.62 45.16
C GLU A 68 -16.16 9.01 43.78
N SER A 69 -15.00 9.67 43.74
CA SER A 69 -14.33 10.05 42.50
C SER A 69 -14.00 8.83 41.62
N TRP A 70 -13.49 7.75 42.21
CA TRP A 70 -13.19 6.52 41.49
C TRP A 70 -14.47 5.84 40.94
N THR A 71 -15.54 5.79 41.75
CA THR A 71 -16.82 5.22 41.33
C THR A 71 -17.42 6.01 40.17
N GLN A 72 -17.36 7.35 40.21
CA GLN A 72 -17.79 8.21 39.10
C GLN A 72 -17.01 7.96 37.82
N VAL A 73 -15.69 7.72 37.89
CA VAL A 73 -14.91 7.34 36.71
C VAL A 73 -15.42 6.04 36.09
N LEU A 74 -15.70 5.02 36.91
CA LEU A 74 -16.24 3.74 36.43
C LEU A 74 -17.64 3.89 35.81
N GLU A 75 -18.49 4.72 36.41
CA GLU A 75 -19.81 5.05 35.84
C GLU A 75 -19.70 5.76 34.50
N GLN A 76 -18.80 6.74 34.37
CA GLN A 76 -18.54 7.40 33.10
C GLN A 76 -18.04 6.44 32.02
N MET A 77 -17.13 5.52 32.38
CA MET A 77 -16.67 4.48 31.48
C MET A 77 -17.83 3.54 31.06
N SER A 78 -18.70 3.17 32.00
CA SER A 78 -19.85 2.27 31.73
C SER A 78 -20.91 2.91 30.84
N HIS A 79 -21.05 4.24 30.79
CA HIS A 79 -22.01 4.94 29.92
C HIS A 79 -21.34 5.52 28.64
N GLY A 80 -20.02 5.41 28.52
CA GLY A 80 -19.24 6.06 27.47
C GLY A 80 -18.86 5.18 26.30
N LEU A 81 -19.39 3.95 26.19
CA LEU A 81 -19.06 3.07 25.09
C LEU A 81 -19.57 3.65 23.76
N GLN A 82 -18.66 3.90 22.82
CA GLN A 82 -18.98 4.39 21.48
C GLN A 82 -18.57 3.34 20.46
N PRO A 83 -19.55 2.75 19.73
CA PRO A 83 -19.26 1.76 18.71
C PRO A 83 -18.43 2.34 17.56
N ASN A 84 -17.48 1.59 17.05
CA ASN A 84 -16.78 1.89 15.81
C ASN A 84 -17.69 1.49 14.62
N ALA A 85 -18.68 2.34 14.34
CA ALA A 85 -19.71 2.06 13.34
C ALA A 85 -19.13 1.74 11.94
N ALA A 86 -18.03 2.39 11.57
CA ALA A 86 -17.36 2.14 10.30
C ALA A 86 -16.76 0.72 10.24
N LEU A 87 -16.12 0.26 11.33
CA LEU A 87 -15.56 -1.09 11.41
C LEU A 87 -16.67 -2.15 11.46
N ILE A 88 -17.70 -1.93 12.27
CA ILE A 88 -18.87 -2.82 12.37
C ILE A 88 -19.56 -3.00 11.01
N SER A 89 -19.75 -1.90 10.27
CA SER A 89 -20.30 -1.95 8.91
C SER A 89 -19.41 -2.73 7.95
N ALA A 90 -18.10 -2.50 8.01
CA ALA A 90 -17.14 -3.21 7.15
C ALA A 90 -17.09 -4.72 7.46
N ILE A 91 -17.13 -5.11 8.74
CA ILE A 91 -17.17 -6.53 9.12
C ILE A 91 -18.45 -7.20 8.61
N ARG A 92 -19.56 -6.49 8.61
CA ARG A 92 -20.82 -6.98 8.04
C ARG A 92 -20.69 -7.27 6.54
N GLU A 93 -20.02 -6.39 5.79
CA GLU A 93 -19.72 -6.62 4.37
C GLU A 93 -18.72 -7.75 4.15
N ILE A 94 -17.70 -7.85 5.00
CA ILE A 94 -16.74 -8.98 4.98
C ILE A 94 -17.47 -10.32 5.17
N LYS A 95 -18.39 -10.41 6.16
CA LYS A 95 -19.18 -11.63 6.38
C LYS A 95 -20.10 -11.98 5.20
N LYS A 96 -20.61 -11.00 4.46
CA LYS A 96 -21.37 -11.25 3.22
C LYS A 96 -20.48 -11.82 2.12
N THR A 97 -19.27 -11.28 1.98
CA THR A 97 -18.30 -11.72 0.97
C THR A 97 -17.71 -13.10 1.30
N TYR A 98 -17.50 -13.37 2.59
CA TYR A 98 -16.93 -14.61 3.13
C TYR A 98 -17.90 -15.23 4.16
N PRO A 99 -18.99 -15.91 3.73
CA PRO A 99 -20.04 -16.40 4.62
C PRO A 99 -19.60 -17.41 5.67
N GLU A 100 -18.52 -18.15 5.38
CA GLU A 100 -17.97 -19.17 6.29
C GLU A 100 -17.06 -18.58 7.37
N LEU A 101 -16.69 -17.30 7.25
CA LEU A 101 -15.83 -16.63 8.23
C LEU A 101 -16.57 -16.47 9.56
N LYS A 102 -16.02 -17.03 10.62
CA LYS A 102 -16.49 -16.83 11.99
C LYS A 102 -15.85 -15.57 12.57
N VAL A 103 -16.68 -14.76 13.24
CA VAL A 103 -16.23 -13.52 13.88
C VAL A 103 -16.51 -13.59 15.37
N TYR A 104 -15.45 -13.52 16.15
CA TYR A 104 -15.50 -13.58 17.60
C TYR A 104 -15.00 -12.27 18.23
N CYS A 105 -15.50 -11.97 19.42
CA CYS A 105 -14.89 -10.95 20.28
C CYS A 105 -14.18 -11.63 21.45
N LEU A 106 -12.93 -11.23 21.73
CA LEU A 106 -12.15 -11.69 22.89
C LEU A 106 -11.70 -10.47 23.71
N SER A 107 -12.37 -10.18 24.82
CA SER A 107 -12.18 -8.93 25.57
C SER A 107 -11.84 -9.13 27.03
N ASN A 108 -10.95 -8.27 27.53
CA ASN A 108 -10.77 -8.08 28.97
C ASN A 108 -11.89 -7.19 29.51
N ILE A 109 -12.95 -7.81 30.03
CA ILE A 109 -14.12 -7.09 30.53
C ILE A 109 -14.69 -7.79 31.78
N PRO A 110 -14.97 -7.05 32.87
CA PRO A 110 -15.69 -7.59 34.00
C PRO A 110 -17.13 -7.94 33.66
N GLY A 111 -17.71 -8.92 34.38
CA GLY A 111 -19.07 -9.38 34.09
C GLY A 111 -20.14 -8.29 34.17
N PRO A 112 -20.20 -7.50 35.26
CA PRO A 112 -21.22 -6.45 35.39
C PRO A 112 -21.17 -5.41 34.29
N GLU A 113 -19.97 -5.04 33.80
CA GLU A 113 -19.78 -4.10 32.70
C GLU A 113 -20.22 -4.72 31.36
N LEU A 114 -19.93 -6.01 31.14
CA LEU A 114 -20.42 -6.71 29.95
C LEU A 114 -21.95 -6.75 29.89
N ASP A 115 -22.59 -6.97 31.03
CA ASP A 115 -24.06 -7.05 31.09
C ASP A 115 -24.72 -5.70 30.69
N LEU A 116 -24.08 -4.58 30.99
CA LEU A 116 -24.56 -3.24 30.54
C LEU A 116 -24.50 -3.06 29.02
N PHE A 117 -23.52 -3.66 28.37
CA PHE A 117 -23.29 -3.49 26.92
C PHE A 117 -23.88 -4.62 26.06
N ARG A 118 -24.39 -5.67 26.66
CA ARG A 118 -24.81 -6.90 25.99
C ARG A 118 -25.86 -6.68 24.90
N GLU A 119 -26.86 -5.85 25.16
CA GLU A 119 -27.90 -5.55 24.16
C GLU A 119 -27.35 -4.80 22.97
N GLU A 120 -26.51 -3.80 23.22
CA GLU A 120 -25.88 -3.03 22.17
C GLU A 120 -24.94 -3.89 21.32
N ILE A 121 -24.06 -4.67 21.94
CA ILE A 121 -23.13 -5.58 21.25
C ILE A 121 -23.89 -6.58 20.38
N ASN A 122 -24.99 -7.15 20.89
CA ASN A 122 -25.83 -8.07 20.15
C ASN A 122 -26.52 -7.38 18.94
N SER A 123 -26.88 -6.09 19.07
CA SER A 123 -27.52 -5.31 18.00
C SER A 123 -26.63 -5.13 16.78
N TRP A 124 -25.31 -5.20 16.92
CA TRP A 124 -24.36 -5.08 15.82
C TRP A 124 -24.51 -6.22 14.81
N ASN A 125 -24.95 -7.40 15.27
CA ASN A 125 -25.20 -8.59 14.45
C ASN A 125 -24.01 -8.99 13.55
N ILE A 126 -22.81 -8.94 14.11
CA ILE A 126 -21.57 -9.31 13.43
C ILE A 126 -20.83 -10.46 14.12
N LEU A 127 -21.07 -10.66 15.44
CA LEU A 127 -20.34 -11.64 16.23
C LEU A 127 -21.07 -12.99 16.23
N ASP A 128 -20.30 -14.07 16.02
CA ASP A 128 -20.79 -15.43 16.22
C ASP A 128 -20.77 -15.79 17.71
N GLN A 129 -19.80 -15.29 18.49
CA GLN A 129 -19.73 -15.46 19.94
C GLN A 129 -18.83 -14.40 20.59
N PHE A 130 -19.09 -14.09 21.87
CA PHE A 130 -18.32 -13.17 22.71
C PHE A 130 -17.62 -13.93 23.83
N PHE A 131 -16.30 -13.77 23.96
CA PHE A 131 -15.45 -14.34 24.99
C PHE A 131 -15.01 -13.24 25.97
N ALA A 132 -15.53 -13.29 27.19
CA ALA A 132 -15.19 -12.33 28.23
C ALA A 132 -14.16 -12.95 29.20
N SER A 133 -13.15 -12.18 29.57
CA SER A 133 -12.16 -12.57 30.58
C SER A 133 -12.78 -13.00 31.91
N SER A 134 -13.85 -12.32 32.31
CA SER A 134 -14.56 -12.62 33.57
C SER A 134 -15.26 -13.98 33.57
N ALA A 135 -15.74 -14.45 32.38
CA ALA A 135 -16.40 -15.74 32.26
C ALA A 135 -15.41 -16.90 32.37
N VAL A 136 -14.23 -16.78 31.73
CA VAL A 136 -13.21 -17.83 31.67
C VAL A 136 -12.17 -17.71 32.79
N LYS A 137 -12.26 -16.67 33.64
CA LYS A 137 -11.33 -16.39 34.74
C LYS A 137 -9.88 -16.16 34.33
N GLN A 138 -9.67 -15.82 33.07
CA GLN A 138 -8.39 -15.53 32.43
C GLN A 138 -8.47 -14.18 31.70
N ARG A 139 -7.33 -13.56 31.42
CA ARG A 139 -7.29 -12.28 30.69
C ARG A 139 -6.13 -12.22 29.68
N LYS A 140 -6.26 -11.40 28.63
CA LYS A 140 -5.14 -11.03 27.77
C LYS A 140 -4.13 -10.16 28.55
N PRO A 141 -2.82 -10.31 28.38
CA PRO A 141 -2.12 -11.18 27.41
C PRO A 141 -1.73 -12.57 27.97
N ASP A 142 -2.36 -13.08 29.05
CA ASP A 142 -2.02 -14.39 29.57
C ASP A 142 -2.30 -15.49 28.53
N VAL A 143 -1.35 -16.43 28.32
CA VAL A 143 -1.47 -17.53 27.34
C VAL A 143 -2.75 -18.35 27.54
N ALA A 144 -3.20 -18.48 28.81
CA ALA A 144 -4.34 -19.32 29.15
C ALA A 144 -5.66 -18.90 28.47
N ILE A 145 -5.92 -17.59 28.27
CA ILE A 145 -7.16 -17.14 27.61
C ILE A 145 -7.21 -17.53 26.13
N TYR A 146 -6.08 -17.48 25.43
CA TYR A 146 -5.97 -17.90 24.04
C TYR A 146 -6.10 -19.43 23.91
N THR A 147 -5.51 -20.16 24.84
CA THR A 147 -5.65 -21.63 24.91
C THR A 147 -7.08 -22.04 25.14
N ASP A 148 -7.77 -21.39 26.09
CA ASP A 148 -9.19 -21.62 26.38
C ASP A 148 -10.07 -21.31 25.15
N PHE A 149 -9.80 -20.19 24.45
CA PHE A 149 -10.46 -19.82 23.21
C PHE A 149 -10.32 -20.92 22.14
N LEU A 150 -9.08 -21.39 21.88
CA LEU A 150 -8.84 -22.44 20.88
C LEU A 150 -9.50 -23.77 21.25
N GLN A 151 -9.48 -24.13 22.53
CA GLN A 151 -10.15 -25.34 23.03
C GLN A 151 -11.66 -25.26 22.93
N THR A 152 -12.25 -24.09 23.22
CA THR A 152 -13.70 -23.91 23.17
C THR A 152 -14.23 -23.86 21.73
N THR A 153 -13.50 -23.20 20.84
CA THR A 153 -13.92 -23.04 19.45
C THR A 153 -13.48 -24.18 18.52
N GLN A 154 -12.51 -24.98 18.94
CA GLN A 154 -11.92 -26.08 18.16
C GLN A 154 -11.27 -25.61 16.84
N VAL A 155 -10.84 -24.33 16.76
CA VAL A 155 -10.15 -23.78 15.59
C VAL A 155 -8.64 -23.89 15.74
N SER A 156 -7.92 -23.91 14.61
CA SER A 156 -6.45 -23.82 14.61
C SER A 156 -5.99 -22.37 14.76
N ALA A 157 -4.96 -22.12 15.55
CA ALA A 157 -4.37 -20.80 15.68
C ALA A 157 -3.91 -20.22 14.32
N SER A 158 -3.39 -21.07 13.42
CA SER A 158 -2.93 -20.68 12.09
C SER A 158 -4.05 -20.22 11.14
N SER A 159 -5.31 -20.62 11.43
CA SER A 159 -6.49 -20.16 10.66
C SER A 159 -7.18 -18.95 11.28
N CYS A 160 -6.58 -18.34 12.31
CA CYS A 160 -7.15 -17.23 13.04
C CYS A 160 -6.41 -15.91 12.79
N ILE A 161 -7.16 -14.87 12.48
CA ILE A 161 -6.71 -13.48 12.52
C ILE A 161 -7.11 -12.88 13.87
N PHE A 162 -6.15 -12.40 14.66
CA PHE A 162 -6.38 -11.77 15.96
C PHE A 162 -6.05 -10.28 15.92
N VAL A 163 -6.97 -9.44 16.35
CA VAL A 163 -6.85 -7.97 16.30
C VAL A 163 -7.02 -7.38 17.69
N ASP A 164 -6.05 -6.58 18.12
CA ASP A 164 -6.05 -5.93 19.43
C ASP A 164 -5.27 -4.59 19.33
N ASP A 165 -5.60 -3.60 20.13
CA ASP A 165 -4.90 -2.31 20.18
C ASP A 165 -3.65 -2.33 21.07
N ARG A 166 -3.47 -3.42 21.85
CA ARG A 166 -2.33 -3.63 22.76
C ARG A 166 -1.32 -4.58 22.15
N ILE A 167 -0.09 -4.10 22.02
CA ILE A 167 1.00 -4.86 21.41
C ILE A 167 1.31 -6.17 22.17
N GLU A 168 1.21 -6.17 23.50
CA GLU A 168 1.43 -7.35 24.33
C GLU A 168 0.42 -8.47 24.06
N SER A 169 -0.85 -8.12 23.81
CA SER A 169 -1.88 -9.09 23.43
C SER A 169 -1.60 -9.68 22.04
N VAL A 170 -1.22 -8.82 21.09
CA VAL A 170 -0.87 -9.23 19.73
C VAL A 170 0.37 -10.12 19.72
N ALA A 171 1.42 -9.75 20.47
CA ALA A 171 2.65 -10.52 20.55
C ALA A 171 2.41 -11.93 21.12
N THR A 172 1.57 -12.05 22.17
CA THR A 172 1.22 -13.36 22.74
C THR A 172 0.44 -14.21 21.73
N ALA A 173 -0.55 -13.62 21.04
CA ALA A 173 -1.29 -14.32 20.00
C ALA A 173 -0.36 -14.82 18.89
N GLN A 174 0.56 -13.98 18.39
CA GLN A 174 1.55 -14.36 17.39
C GLN A 174 2.46 -15.49 17.86
N ALA A 175 2.91 -15.45 19.13
CA ALA A 175 3.73 -16.51 19.71
C ALA A 175 2.99 -17.86 19.79
N MET A 176 1.66 -17.84 19.80
CA MET A 176 0.81 -19.03 19.77
C MET A 176 0.39 -19.48 18.35
N GLY A 177 0.86 -18.78 17.31
CA GLY A 177 0.61 -19.12 15.92
C GLY A 177 -0.61 -18.43 15.27
N PHE A 178 -1.23 -17.45 15.94
CA PHE A 178 -2.24 -16.60 15.33
C PHE A 178 -1.60 -15.59 14.36
N THR A 179 -2.32 -15.15 13.35
CA THR A 179 -1.96 -13.95 12.59
C THR A 179 -2.42 -12.72 13.37
N GLY A 180 -1.52 -12.15 14.17
CA GLY A 180 -1.81 -11.02 15.06
C GLY A 180 -1.66 -9.69 14.33
N ILE A 181 -2.67 -8.82 14.44
CA ILE A 181 -2.70 -7.48 13.87
C ILE A 181 -2.84 -6.45 14.99
N LEU A 182 -1.86 -5.54 15.11
CA LEU A 182 -1.98 -4.40 16.00
C LEU A 182 -2.90 -3.36 15.35
N PHE A 183 -4.06 -3.14 15.96
CA PHE A 183 -5.03 -2.16 15.47
C PHE A 183 -4.46 -0.73 15.55
N LYS A 184 -4.59 0.01 14.46
CA LYS A 184 -4.19 1.42 14.37
C LYS A 184 -5.31 2.30 13.86
N THR A 185 -5.93 1.89 12.74
CA THR A 185 -7.06 2.58 12.13
C THR A 185 -8.01 1.56 11.51
N THR A 186 -9.27 1.92 11.46
CA THR A 186 -10.31 1.10 10.80
C THR A 186 -9.95 0.79 9.36
N GLN A 187 -9.52 1.79 8.60
CA GLN A 187 -9.17 1.61 7.18
C GLN A 187 -8.01 0.62 6.97
N SER A 188 -6.94 0.76 7.75
CA SER A 188 -5.78 -0.15 7.68
C SER A 188 -6.16 -1.59 8.03
N LEU A 189 -6.99 -1.79 9.07
CA LEU A 189 -7.47 -3.11 9.44
C LEU A 189 -8.29 -3.76 8.33
N ILE A 190 -9.27 -3.02 7.78
CA ILE A 190 -10.15 -3.53 6.72
C ILE A 190 -9.33 -3.99 5.51
N THR A 191 -8.39 -3.15 5.06
CA THR A 191 -7.49 -3.49 3.95
C THR A 191 -6.68 -4.75 4.25
N THR A 192 -6.10 -4.85 5.45
CA THR A 192 -5.31 -6.01 5.85
C THR A 192 -6.15 -7.29 5.89
N VAL A 193 -7.36 -7.22 6.45
CA VAL A 193 -8.28 -8.39 6.51
C VAL A 193 -8.68 -8.84 5.12
N TYR A 194 -9.03 -7.91 4.21
CA TYR A 194 -9.33 -8.27 2.82
C TYR A 194 -8.14 -8.90 2.09
N ASN A 195 -6.91 -8.45 2.37
CA ASN A 195 -5.70 -9.03 1.77
C ASN A 195 -5.35 -10.40 2.35
N LEU A 196 -5.73 -10.69 3.60
CA LEU A 196 -5.55 -12.00 4.23
C LEU A 196 -6.63 -13.02 3.80
N LEU A 197 -7.89 -12.59 3.69
CA LEU A 197 -9.01 -13.43 3.28
C LEU A 197 -9.06 -13.68 1.77
N GLY A 198 -8.50 -12.76 0.97
CA GLY A 198 -8.45 -12.84 -0.48
C GLY A 198 -7.03 -12.66 -1.02
N ASP A 199 -6.85 -12.94 -2.31
CA ASP A 199 -5.60 -12.69 -3.01
C ASP A 199 -5.56 -11.23 -3.50
N PRO A 200 -4.60 -10.39 -3.05
CA PRO A 200 -4.48 -9.00 -3.49
C PRO A 200 -4.25 -8.87 -5.01
N ILE A 201 -3.58 -9.86 -5.64
CA ILE A 201 -3.34 -9.88 -7.09
C ILE A 201 -4.66 -10.14 -7.83
N ILE A 202 -5.46 -11.10 -7.37
CA ILE A 202 -6.78 -11.41 -7.98
C ILE A 202 -7.70 -10.18 -7.89
N ARG A 203 -7.75 -9.52 -6.73
CA ARG A 203 -8.54 -8.29 -6.54
C ARG A 203 -8.08 -7.16 -7.45
N ALA A 204 -6.77 -6.97 -7.59
CA ALA A 204 -6.19 -5.96 -8.47
C ALA A 204 -6.50 -6.22 -9.96
N LYS A 205 -6.39 -7.47 -10.40
CA LYS A 205 -6.75 -7.88 -11.77
C LYS A 205 -8.23 -7.63 -12.04
N ALA A 206 -9.11 -7.98 -11.11
CA ALA A 206 -10.54 -7.72 -11.23
C ALA A 206 -10.83 -6.22 -11.37
N TYR A 207 -10.16 -5.35 -10.59
CA TYR A 207 -10.26 -3.90 -10.74
C TYR A 207 -9.84 -3.43 -12.15
N LEU A 208 -8.70 -3.91 -12.65
CA LEU A 208 -8.21 -3.54 -13.98
C LEU A 208 -9.16 -3.99 -15.09
N GLU A 209 -9.71 -5.19 -14.99
CA GLU A 209 -10.68 -5.75 -15.94
C GLU A 209 -12.01 -5.00 -15.93
N GLN A 210 -12.53 -4.65 -14.76
CA GLN A 210 -13.75 -3.86 -14.62
C GLN A 210 -13.64 -2.44 -15.22
N ASN A 211 -12.42 -1.88 -15.22
CA ASN A 211 -12.12 -0.56 -15.76
C ASN A 211 -11.39 -0.62 -17.11
N ALA A 212 -11.38 -1.80 -17.77
CA ALA A 212 -10.70 -1.96 -19.06
C ALA A 212 -11.16 -0.92 -20.09
N LYS A 213 -10.19 -0.40 -20.88
CA LYS A 213 -10.40 0.67 -21.89
C LYS A 213 -10.76 2.06 -21.33
N ASP A 214 -10.85 2.22 -19.99
CA ASP A 214 -11.10 3.51 -19.30
C ASP A 214 -10.02 3.84 -18.25
N LEU A 215 -8.89 3.16 -18.29
CA LEU A 215 -7.75 3.35 -17.37
C LEU A 215 -6.90 4.59 -17.72
N PHE A 216 -7.55 5.69 -18.10
CA PHE A 216 -6.89 6.91 -18.53
C PHE A 216 -6.33 7.73 -17.37
N CYS A 217 -5.41 8.63 -17.73
CA CYS A 217 -4.89 9.62 -16.79
C CYS A 217 -5.92 10.69 -16.43
N THR A 218 -5.73 11.28 -15.25
CA THR A 218 -6.44 12.46 -14.79
C THR A 218 -5.45 13.56 -14.46
N THR A 219 -5.76 14.80 -14.84
CA THR A 219 -4.95 15.97 -14.50
C THR A 219 -5.29 16.49 -13.09
N SER A 220 -4.39 17.28 -12.50
CA SER A 220 -4.65 17.93 -11.19
C SER A 220 -5.77 18.97 -11.23
N THR A 221 -6.34 19.26 -12.40
CA THR A 221 -7.53 20.10 -12.60
C THR A 221 -8.80 19.27 -12.82
N GLY A 222 -8.71 17.92 -12.68
CA GLY A 222 -9.86 17.01 -12.78
C GLY A 222 -10.25 16.58 -14.19
N HIS A 223 -9.48 16.97 -15.23
CA HIS A 223 -9.78 16.54 -16.59
C HIS A 223 -9.19 15.17 -16.89
N GLN A 224 -9.97 14.29 -17.49
CA GLN A 224 -9.49 13.02 -18.02
C GLN A 224 -8.60 13.28 -19.23
N GLN A 225 -7.46 12.60 -19.30
CA GLN A 225 -6.49 12.75 -20.39
C GLN A 225 -6.11 11.39 -20.94
N PRO A 226 -6.70 10.98 -22.07
CA PRO A 226 -6.23 9.80 -22.79
C PRO A 226 -4.81 10.01 -23.34
N ASP A 227 -3.92 9.11 -23.00
CA ASP A 227 -2.52 9.17 -23.45
C ASP A 227 -1.93 7.78 -23.68
N ASN A 228 -1.09 7.66 -24.72
CA ASN A 228 -0.43 6.40 -25.07
C ASN A 228 0.59 5.97 -24.01
N TYR A 229 1.26 6.91 -23.34
CA TYR A 229 2.35 6.58 -22.43
C TYR A 229 1.87 5.81 -21.21
N SER A 230 0.78 6.27 -20.58
CA SER A 230 0.17 5.55 -19.46
C SER A 230 -0.35 4.17 -19.85
N GLN A 231 -0.97 4.08 -21.03
CA GLN A 231 -1.49 2.83 -21.55
C GLN A 231 -0.37 1.81 -21.83
N LEU A 232 0.76 2.25 -22.36
CA LEU A 232 1.96 1.42 -22.55
C LEU A 232 2.56 0.95 -21.23
N ILE A 233 2.57 1.78 -20.18
CA ILE A 233 3.02 1.37 -18.85
C ILE A 233 2.09 0.29 -18.27
N ILE A 234 0.76 0.44 -18.42
CA ILE A 234 -0.21 -0.57 -18.00
C ILE A 234 0.07 -1.88 -18.75
N LEU A 235 0.22 -1.82 -20.07
CA LEU A 235 0.53 -2.99 -20.89
C LEU A 235 1.85 -3.64 -20.49
N GLN A 236 2.91 -2.87 -20.25
CA GLN A 236 4.22 -3.38 -19.81
C GLN A 236 4.11 -4.18 -18.51
N ASN A 237 3.27 -3.75 -17.58
CA ASN A 237 3.17 -4.36 -16.25
C ASN A 237 2.13 -5.47 -16.16
N THR A 238 1.19 -5.55 -17.10
CA THR A 238 0.11 -6.56 -17.08
C THR A 238 0.23 -7.60 -18.17
N GLY A 239 0.91 -7.29 -19.28
CA GLY A 239 0.90 -8.10 -20.51
C GLY A 239 -0.47 -8.20 -21.20
N ASN A 240 -1.49 -7.51 -20.70
CA ASN A 240 -2.86 -7.67 -21.18
C ASN A 240 -3.29 -6.50 -22.08
N ARG A 241 -3.34 -6.79 -23.39
CA ARG A 241 -3.70 -5.81 -24.45
C ARG A 241 -5.17 -5.36 -24.37
N ASP A 242 -6.04 -6.18 -23.78
CA ASP A 242 -7.47 -5.88 -23.67
C ASP A 242 -7.78 -4.80 -22.65
N LEU A 243 -6.86 -4.50 -21.74
CA LEU A 243 -7.03 -3.44 -20.75
C LEU A 243 -6.85 -2.04 -21.31
N VAL A 244 -6.07 -1.87 -22.41
CA VAL A 244 -5.56 -0.59 -22.84
C VAL A 244 -6.09 -0.14 -24.21
N VAL A 245 -6.17 1.17 -24.39
CA VAL A 245 -6.41 1.83 -25.69
C VAL A 245 -5.10 2.44 -26.15
N LEU A 246 -4.71 2.18 -27.41
CA LEU A 246 -3.52 2.75 -28.01
C LEU A 246 -3.86 3.34 -29.38
N GLU A 247 -3.29 4.48 -29.69
CA GLU A 247 -3.41 5.14 -30.99
C GLU A 247 -2.02 5.34 -31.61
N GLN A 248 -1.73 4.59 -32.67
CA GLN A 248 -0.48 4.70 -33.44
C GLN A 248 -0.73 5.44 -34.77
N LYS A 249 0.15 6.39 -35.06
CA LYS A 249 0.13 7.14 -36.34
C LYS A 249 1.52 7.07 -37.01
N GLY A 250 1.92 5.90 -37.49
CA GLY A 250 3.25 5.66 -38.07
C GLY A 250 4.22 4.94 -37.14
N SER A 251 5.53 4.99 -37.43
CA SER A 251 6.60 4.32 -36.70
C SER A 251 7.02 5.06 -35.42
N THR A 252 6.61 6.30 -35.21
CA THR A 252 6.85 7.08 -33.98
C THR A 252 5.54 7.39 -33.27
N TRP A 253 5.59 7.62 -31.98
CA TRP A 253 4.43 7.72 -31.11
C TRP A 253 4.26 9.10 -30.52
N ASN A 254 3.01 9.54 -30.47
CA ASN A 254 2.60 10.73 -29.73
C ASN A 254 2.22 10.35 -28.31
N TYR A 255 2.49 11.25 -27.36
CA TYR A 255 2.01 11.08 -25.99
C TYR A 255 0.48 10.97 -25.94
N PHE A 256 -0.26 11.85 -26.66
CA PHE A 256 -1.72 11.89 -26.61
C PHE A 256 -2.39 10.85 -27.51
N ILE A 257 -3.55 10.38 -27.07
CA ILE A 257 -4.58 9.73 -27.87
C ILE A 257 -5.57 10.83 -28.27
N GLY A 258 -5.85 10.97 -29.57
CA GLY A 258 -6.66 12.05 -30.09
C GLY A 258 -5.95 13.41 -30.09
N ASP A 259 -6.72 14.47 -29.87
CA ASP A 259 -6.21 15.85 -29.92
C ASP A 259 -5.58 16.25 -28.56
N PRO A 260 -4.44 16.96 -28.58
CA PRO A 260 -3.79 17.42 -27.35
C PRO A 260 -4.62 18.47 -26.60
N MET A 261 -5.03 18.18 -25.39
CA MET A 261 -5.93 19.04 -24.60
C MET A 261 -5.39 20.45 -24.29
N PHE A 262 -4.05 20.62 -24.26
CA PHE A 262 -3.44 21.86 -23.76
C PHE A 262 -2.35 22.45 -24.66
N ALA A 263 -2.08 21.86 -25.80
CA ALA A 263 -0.88 22.13 -26.58
C ALA A 263 -1.08 22.97 -27.85
N GLY A 264 -2.28 23.39 -28.17
CA GLY A 264 -2.56 23.98 -29.48
C GLY A 264 -2.60 22.91 -30.59
N THR A 265 -2.63 23.32 -31.84
CA THR A 265 -2.98 22.46 -33.00
C THR A 265 -1.95 21.39 -33.39
N THR A 266 -0.71 21.46 -32.89
CA THR A 266 0.34 20.47 -33.22
C THR A 266 1.19 20.12 -32.01
N TYR A 267 1.16 18.85 -31.61
CA TYR A 267 2.07 18.28 -30.60
C TYR A 267 2.93 17.22 -31.30
N PRO A 268 4.25 17.39 -31.34
CA PRO A 268 5.11 16.44 -32.04
C PRO A 268 5.16 15.10 -31.31
N ASN A 269 5.45 14.04 -32.07
CA ASN A 269 5.80 12.76 -31.47
C ASN A 269 7.03 12.93 -30.56
N ASP A 270 7.15 12.10 -29.56
CA ASP A 270 8.19 12.22 -28.54
C ASP A 270 9.05 10.96 -28.43
N SER A 271 10.27 11.17 -27.94
CA SER A 271 11.25 10.10 -27.82
C SER A 271 10.90 9.10 -26.72
N ASP A 272 10.18 9.55 -25.67
CA ASP A 272 9.82 8.75 -24.52
C ASP A 272 8.74 7.72 -24.86
N THR A 273 7.59 8.21 -25.37
CA THR A 273 6.47 7.35 -25.78
C THR A 273 6.88 6.42 -26.91
N THR A 274 7.65 6.93 -27.90
CA THR A 274 8.18 6.10 -28.98
C THR A 274 9.08 4.98 -28.47
N SER A 275 10.05 5.29 -27.60
CA SER A 275 10.96 4.29 -27.05
C SER A 275 10.25 3.25 -26.17
N LEU A 276 9.26 3.68 -25.39
CA LEU A 276 8.45 2.78 -24.57
C LEU A 276 7.63 1.84 -25.48
N ALA A 277 6.93 2.37 -26.50
CA ALA A 277 6.14 1.57 -27.43
C ALA A 277 6.99 0.52 -28.15
N MET A 278 8.16 0.93 -28.68
CA MET A 278 9.11 0.03 -29.36
C MET A 278 9.72 -1.03 -28.45
N SER A 279 9.66 -0.84 -27.13
CA SER A 279 10.19 -1.77 -26.12
C SER A 279 9.14 -2.72 -25.54
N VAL A 280 7.85 -2.36 -25.64
CA VAL A 280 6.73 -3.05 -24.97
C VAL A 280 5.86 -3.82 -25.96
N LEU A 281 5.64 -3.29 -27.15
CA LEU A 281 4.78 -3.92 -28.16
C LEU A 281 5.54 -5.06 -28.85
N GLU A 282 4.91 -6.25 -28.85
CA GLU A 282 5.49 -7.47 -29.44
C GLU A 282 5.34 -7.53 -30.95
N ASP A 283 4.30 -6.91 -31.50
CA ASP A 283 3.90 -6.93 -32.91
C ASP A 283 4.51 -5.81 -33.77
N VAL A 284 5.51 -5.07 -33.23
CA VAL A 284 6.21 -4.02 -33.97
C VAL A 284 7.21 -4.61 -34.95
N SER A 285 7.09 -4.22 -36.22
CA SER A 285 8.01 -4.65 -37.26
C SER A 285 9.44 -4.16 -37.03
N VAL A 286 10.42 -4.91 -37.56
CA VAL A 286 11.84 -4.47 -37.51
C VAL A 286 12.00 -3.13 -38.27
N GLU A 287 11.24 -2.93 -39.30
CA GLU A 287 11.22 -1.72 -40.13
C GLU A 287 10.79 -0.49 -39.31
N ASP A 288 9.69 -0.61 -38.56
CA ASP A 288 9.21 0.47 -37.67
C ASP A 288 10.23 0.78 -36.57
N LYS A 289 10.86 -0.25 -35.97
CA LYS A 289 11.92 -0.04 -34.98
C LYS A 289 13.13 0.70 -35.57
N LEU A 290 13.55 0.37 -36.81
CA LEU A 290 14.66 1.03 -37.50
C LEU A 290 14.30 2.49 -37.85
N GLN A 291 13.07 2.74 -38.25
CA GLN A 291 12.62 4.11 -38.56
C GLN A 291 12.54 4.94 -37.26
N ALA A 292 11.93 4.43 -36.19
CA ALA A 292 11.89 5.09 -34.88
C ALA A 292 13.30 5.43 -34.37
N ARG A 293 14.24 4.48 -34.49
CA ARG A 293 15.66 4.71 -34.19
C ARG A 293 16.22 5.87 -34.98
N GLY A 294 16.00 5.88 -36.31
CA GLY A 294 16.47 6.93 -37.20
C GLY A 294 15.94 8.31 -36.81
N GLU A 295 14.66 8.42 -36.50
CA GLU A 295 14.04 9.67 -36.04
C GLU A 295 14.63 10.18 -34.72
N ILE A 296 14.92 9.27 -33.77
CA ILE A 296 15.58 9.65 -32.51
C ILE A 296 16.98 10.18 -32.78
N LEU A 297 17.78 9.49 -33.63
CA LEU A 297 19.15 9.90 -33.95
C LEU A 297 19.21 11.25 -34.69
N LEU A 298 18.19 11.62 -35.46
CA LEU A 298 18.09 12.93 -36.07
C LEU A 298 17.82 14.06 -35.06
N ASN A 299 17.37 13.72 -33.86
CA ASN A 299 16.97 14.64 -32.80
C ASN A 299 17.86 14.52 -31.55
N LEU A 300 19.18 14.53 -31.73
CA LEU A 300 20.18 14.61 -30.66
C LEU A 300 20.69 16.04 -30.49
N ASN A 301 21.13 16.37 -29.25
CA ASN A 301 21.89 17.58 -29.00
C ASN A 301 23.36 17.42 -29.44
N PRO A 302 24.20 18.47 -29.37
CA PRO A 302 25.64 18.37 -29.73
C PRO A 302 26.45 17.36 -28.94
N ASP A 303 26.00 17.00 -27.71
CA ASP A 303 26.65 16.00 -26.84
C ASP A 303 26.14 14.56 -27.11
N GLY A 304 25.28 14.38 -28.12
CA GLY A 304 24.68 13.07 -28.45
C GLY A 304 23.54 12.62 -27.52
N LEU A 305 22.96 13.54 -26.73
CA LEU A 305 21.80 13.23 -25.86
C LEU A 305 20.49 13.48 -26.60
N PRO A 306 19.51 12.56 -26.52
CA PRO A 306 18.25 12.69 -27.25
C PRO A 306 17.35 13.81 -26.71
N TYR A 307 16.72 14.57 -27.60
CA TYR A 307 15.68 15.50 -27.24
C TYR A 307 14.42 14.75 -26.78
N CYS A 308 13.63 15.40 -25.90
CA CYS A 308 12.35 14.85 -25.45
C CYS A 308 11.36 14.66 -26.61
N TRP A 309 11.38 15.56 -27.57
CA TRP A 309 10.52 15.48 -28.77
C TRP A 309 11.32 15.22 -30.03
N LEU A 310 10.71 14.51 -30.95
CA LEU A 310 11.22 14.30 -32.30
C LEU A 310 11.02 15.60 -33.14
N SER A 311 11.60 16.70 -32.64
CA SER A 311 11.49 18.02 -33.25
C SER A 311 12.65 18.92 -32.79
N LYS A 312 13.41 19.44 -33.73
CA LYS A 312 14.50 20.39 -33.48
C LYS A 312 14.02 21.75 -33.00
N THR A 313 12.74 22.08 -33.14
CA THR A 313 12.16 23.33 -32.63
C THR A 313 11.86 23.29 -31.15
N ARG A 314 11.98 22.10 -30.50
CA ARG A 314 11.74 21.89 -29.08
C ARG A 314 12.92 21.13 -28.42
N PRO A 315 14.13 21.74 -28.34
CA PRO A 315 15.35 21.07 -27.91
C PRO A 315 15.41 20.91 -26.37
N ARG A 316 14.49 20.18 -25.78
CA ARG A 316 14.48 19.89 -24.33
C ARG A 316 15.12 18.56 -24.04
N LEU A 317 15.75 18.52 -22.87
CA LEU A 317 16.48 17.38 -22.34
C LEU A 317 15.88 16.92 -21.02
N ASP A 318 15.82 15.60 -20.80
CA ASP A 318 15.33 15.00 -19.55
C ASP A 318 16.00 13.64 -19.33
N HIS A 319 16.56 13.42 -18.16
CA HIS A 319 17.36 12.23 -17.88
C HIS A 319 16.53 10.94 -17.73
N CYS A 320 15.25 11.00 -17.35
CA CYS A 320 14.38 9.83 -17.36
C CYS A 320 14.06 9.40 -18.81
N ILE A 321 13.90 10.38 -19.70
CA ILE A 321 13.70 10.12 -21.13
C ILE A 321 14.97 9.49 -21.73
N TYR A 322 16.18 9.97 -21.37
CA TYR A 322 17.42 9.31 -21.82
C TYR A 322 17.49 7.85 -21.38
N ALA A 323 17.08 7.56 -20.15
CA ALA A 323 17.08 6.19 -19.64
C ALA A 323 16.14 5.30 -20.48
N ASN A 324 14.95 5.81 -20.86
CA ASN A 324 13.98 5.07 -21.66
C ASN A 324 14.45 4.89 -23.11
N VAL A 325 15.00 5.94 -23.73
CA VAL A 325 15.60 5.87 -25.07
C VAL A 325 16.79 4.89 -25.07
N PHE A 326 17.67 4.98 -24.06
CA PHE A 326 18.81 4.08 -23.96
C PHE A 326 18.37 2.63 -23.79
N ARG A 327 17.32 2.35 -23.00
CA ARG A 327 16.73 1.03 -22.87
C ARG A 327 16.29 0.49 -24.24
N PHE A 328 15.55 1.27 -25.04
CA PHE A 328 15.13 0.86 -26.37
C PHE A 328 16.31 0.53 -27.30
N PHE A 329 17.33 1.39 -27.33
CA PHE A 329 18.52 1.15 -28.12
C PHE A 329 19.29 -0.07 -27.67
N TYR A 330 19.48 -0.24 -26.36
CA TYR A 330 20.26 -1.32 -25.78
C TYR A 330 19.64 -2.70 -25.99
N ILE A 331 18.32 -2.83 -25.83
CA ILE A 331 17.65 -4.12 -26.05
C ILE A 331 17.68 -4.57 -27.51
N ASN A 332 17.85 -3.63 -28.45
CA ASN A 332 17.97 -3.90 -29.87
C ASN A 332 19.46 -3.90 -30.36
N GLU A 333 20.44 -3.87 -29.45
CA GLU A 333 21.89 -3.89 -29.75
C GLU A 333 22.39 -2.70 -30.56
N TRP A 334 21.79 -1.53 -30.36
CA TRP A 334 22.14 -0.26 -31.00
C TRP A 334 22.81 0.74 -30.04
N ASP A 335 23.18 0.31 -28.86
CA ASP A 335 23.79 1.12 -27.81
C ASP A 335 25.04 1.88 -28.26
N ALA A 336 25.83 1.30 -29.17
CA ALA A 336 26.98 1.95 -29.77
C ALA A 336 26.68 3.25 -30.52
N GLN A 337 25.42 3.49 -30.91
CA GLN A 337 24.98 4.72 -31.56
C GLN A 337 24.68 5.87 -30.60
N LEU A 338 24.63 5.58 -29.29
CA LEU A 338 24.42 6.55 -28.21
C LEU A 338 25.54 6.50 -27.13
N PRO A 339 26.84 6.62 -27.52
CA PRO A 339 27.96 6.38 -26.61
C PRO A 339 27.98 7.34 -25.42
N GLY A 340 27.52 8.57 -25.58
CA GLY A 340 27.45 9.58 -24.54
C GLY A 340 26.40 9.30 -23.49
N VAL A 341 25.28 8.65 -23.87
CA VAL A 341 24.13 8.44 -22.99
C VAL A 341 24.47 7.48 -21.82
N TYR A 342 25.13 6.36 -22.10
CA TYR A 342 25.53 5.41 -21.05
C TYR A 342 26.37 6.07 -19.96
N ASN A 343 27.43 6.79 -20.38
CA ASN A 343 28.30 7.48 -19.44
C ASN A 343 27.55 8.55 -18.64
N HIS A 344 26.67 9.29 -19.29
CA HIS A 344 25.85 10.31 -18.63
C HIS A 344 24.93 9.70 -17.57
N LEU A 345 24.23 8.59 -17.88
CA LEU A 345 23.38 7.87 -16.94
C LEU A 345 24.16 7.34 -15.73
N CYS A 346 25.35 6.76 -15.97
CA CYS A 346 26.25 6.32 -14.90
C CYS A 346 26.75 7.49 -14.03
N CYS A 347 27.04 8.65 -14.62
CA CYS A 347 27.40 9.84 -13.86
C CYS A 347 26.27 10.34 -12.98
N LEU A 348 25.02 10.36 -13.48
CA LEU A 348 23.83 10.72 -12.68
C LEU A 348 23.65 9.79 -11.47
N LEU A 349 23.89 8.47 -11.63
CA LEU A 349 23.88 7.51 -10.52
C LEU A 349 25.00 7.78 -9.52
N LYS A 350 26.24 7.95 -9.98
CA LYS A 350 27.43 8.19 -9.14
C LYS A 350 27.31 9.46 -8.31
N THR A 351 26.88 10.55 -8.93
CA THR A 351 26.74 11.86 -8.28
C THR A 351 25.44 12.00 -7.51
N LYS A 352 24.53 11.03 -7.63
CA LYS A 352 23.15 11.07 -7.08
C LYS A 352 22.33 12.27 -7.60
N ALA A 353 22.70 12.84 -8.75
CA ALA A 353 21.99 13.98 -9.34
C ALA A 353 20.53 13.64 -9.72
N TYR A 354 20.21 12.37 -10.01
CA TYR A 354 18.86 11.90 -10.24
C TYR A 354 17.90 12.15 -9.06
N LEU A 355 18.41 12.37 -7.83
CA LEU A 355 17.58 12.64 -6.64
C LEU A 355 16.77 13.93 -6.73
N HIS A 356 17.18 14.86 -7.59
CA HIS A 356 16.40 16.09 -7.84
C HIS A 356 15.11 15.83 -8.63
N GLY A 357 14.91 14.58 -9.14
CA GLY A 357 13.89 14.29 -10.14
C GLY A 357 14.19 14.98 -11.47
N SER A 358 13.22 14.99 -12.36
CA SER A 358 13.35 15.69 -13.64
C SER A 358 12.16 16.65 -13.87
N ARG A 359 12.17 17.36 -15.00
CA ARG A 359 11.07 18.27 -15.37
C ARG A 359 9.73 17.54 -15.45
N TYR A 360 9.74 16.33 -16.02
CA TYR A 360 8.53 15.53 -16.19
C TYR A 360 8.34 14.56 -15.04
N TYR A 361 9.39 13.95 -14.54
CA TYR A 361 9.38 12.91 -13.51
C TYR A 361 9.91 13.43 -12.18
N ALA A 362 9.04 14.00 -11.36
CA ALA A 362 9.44 14.56 -10.07
C ALA A 362 9.95 13.51 -9.07
N ARG A 363 9.56 12.23 -9.22
CA ARG A 363 10.03 11.15 -8.36
C ARG A 363 11.32 10.55 -8.91
N PRO A 364 12.42 10.58 -8.15
CA PRO A 364 13.69 9.98 -8.57
C PRO A 364 13.61 8.47 -8.78
N ASP A 365 12.63 7.81 -8.17
CA ASP A 365 12.44 6.36 -8.27
C ASP A 365 12.05 5.91 -9.70
N TRP A 366 11.49 6.80 -10.53
CA TRP A 366 11.25 6.53 -11.96
C TRP A 366 12.56 6.23 -12.72
N PHE A 367 13.58 7.06 -12.48
CA PHE A 367 14.89 6.88 -13.11
C PHE A 367 15.50 5.52 -12.75
N LEU A 368 15.42 5.14 -11.48
CA LEU A 368 15.93 3.85 -11.01
C LEU A 368 15.12 2.69 -11.61
N TYR A 369 13.79 2.81 -11.67
CA TYR A 369 12.91 1.78 -12.23
C TYR A 369 13.25 1.49 -13.70
N ILE A 370 13.37 2.51 -14.54
CA ILE A 370 13.64 2.35 -15.98
C ILE A 370 15.01 1.66 -16.19
N LEU A 371 16.05 2.09 -15.47
CA LEU A 371 17.38 1.49 -15.60
C LEU A 371 17.47 0.08 -14.99
N SER A 372 16.72 -0.17 -13.92
CA SER A 372 16.68 -1.51 -13.32
C SER A 372 15.96 -2.51 -14.25
N ASP A 373 14.88 -2.08 -14.92
CA ASP A 373 14.22 -2.89 -15.96
C ASP A 373 15.17 -3.23 -17.13
N LEU A 374 15.97 -2.26 -17.60
CA LEU A 374 17.01 -2.52 -18.59
C LEU A 374 17.99 -3.61 -18.11
N CYS A 375 18.48 -3.47 -16.89
CA CYS A 375 19.42 -4.45 -16.32
C CYS A 375 18.82 -5.84 -16.15
N ALA A 376 17.52 -5.94 -15.88
CA ALA A 376 16.81 -7.21 -15.80
C ALA A 376 16.69 -7.88 -17.18
N ARG A 377 16.28 -7.10 -18.20
CA ARG A 377 16.14 -7.60 -19.59
C ARG A 377 17.47 -8.07 -20.21
N ARG A 378 18.59 -7.59 -19.71
CA ARG A 378 19.95 -7.94 -20.13
C ARG A 378 20.81 -8.37 -18.92
N SER A 379 20.27 -9.29 -18.12
CA SER A 379 20.83 -9.67 -16.82
C SER A 379 22.24 -10.25 -16.90
N SER A 380 22.62 -10.90 -17.98
CA SER A 380 23.91 -11.55 -18.17
C SER A 380 24.92 -10.68 -18.96
N ASP A 381 24.56 -9.43 -19.31
CA ASP A 381 25.45 -8.58 -20.10
C ASP A 381 26.52 -7.91 -19.22
N PRO A 382 27.83 -8.25 -19.40
CA PRO A 382 28.90 -7.69 -18.60
C PRO A 382 29.09 -6.18 -18.80
N LYS A 383 28.64 -5.61 -19.93
CA LYS A 383 28.70 -4.16 -20.18
C LYS A 383 27.85 -3.36 -19.19
N LEU A 384 26.79 -3.97 -18.63
CA LEU A 384 25.89 -3.34 -17.66
C LEU A 384 26.30 -3.57 -16.21
N GLU A 385 27.36 -4.34 -15.91
CA GLU A 385 27.78 -4.68 -14.55
C GLU A 385 28.00 -3.42 -13.70
N GLY A 386 28.80 -2.47 -14.20
CA GLY A 386 29.07 -1.23 -13.49
C GLY A 386 27.82 -0.36 -13.24
N MET A 387 26.84 -0.35 -14.15
CA MET A 387 25.56 0.33 -13.96
C MET A 387 24.72 -0.42 -12.93
N ARG A 388 24.69 -1.75 -12.98
CA ARG A 388 23.97 -2.60 -12.03
C ARG A 388 24.44 -2.40 -10.59
N ASP A 389 25.76 -2.32 -10.36
CA ASP A 389 26.34 -2.06 -9.04
C ASP A 389 25.90 -0.71 -8.48
N LEU A 390 25.91 0.33 -9.32
CA LEU A 390 25.44 1.65 -8.93
C LEU A 390 23.94 1.66 -8.60
N LEU A 391 23.13 0.93 -9.38
CA LEU A 391 21.68 0.79 -9.15
C LEU A 391 21.39 0.02 -7.86
N VAL A 392 22.08 -1.10 -7.62
CA VAL A 392 21.94 -1.88 -6.37
C VAL A 392 22.15 -0.98 -5.14
N LYS A 393 23.24 -0.19 -5.16
CA LYS A 393 23.52 0.78 -4.09
C LYS A 393 22.40 1.82 -3.97
N SER A 394 22.00 2.43 -5.10
CA SER A 394 21.01 3.50 -5.13
C SER A 394 19.64 3.02 -4.66
N VAL A 395 19.21 1.82 -5.05
CA VAL A 395 17.94 1.22 -4.62
C VAL A 395 17.96 0.90 -3.13
N ARG A 396 19.06 0.30 -2.62
CA ARG A 396 19.20 0.02 -1.17
C ARG A 396 19.16 1.28 -0.31
N ASP A 397 19.80 2.36 -0.75
CA ASP A 397 19.82 3.66 -0.06
C ASP A 397 18.42 4.28 0.05
N ARG A 398 17.48 3.84 -0.79
CA ARG A 398 16.12 4.43 -0.88
C ARG A 398 15.00 3.60 -0.25
N VAL A 399 15.29 2.42 0.25
CA VAL A 399 14.29 1.58 0.93
C VAL A 399 13.67 2.35 2.09
N ARG A 400 12.34 2.46 2.11
CA ARG A 400 11.53 3.11 3.15
C ARG A 400 11.80 4.61 3.38
N LEU A 401 12.36 5.33 2.41
CA LEU A 401 12.63 6.77 2.59
C LEU A 401 11.37 7.64 2.71
N CYS A 402 10.26 7.24 2.11
CA CYS A 402 8.97 7.92 2.25
C CYS A 402 7.83 6.90 2.17
N ARG A 403 6.69 7.25 2.77
CA ARG A 403 5.47 6.42 2.75
C ARG A 403 4.57 6.68 1.53
N ASP A 404 5.05 7.36 0.51
CA ASP A 404 4.33 7.50 -0.76
C ASP A 404 4.25 6.13 -1.44
N ILE A 405 3.03 5.62 -1.59
CA ILE A 405 2.74 4.27 -2.09
C ILE A 405 3.35 4.08 -3.48
N PHE A 406 3.21 5.05 -4.38
CA PHE A 406 3.72 4.90 -5.72
C PHE A 406 5.26 4.88 -5.79
N SER A 407 5.94 5.67 -4.96
CA SER A 407 7.39 5.56 -4.80
C SER A 407 7.80 4.19 -4.23
N ALA A 408 7.00 3.61 -3.31
CA ALA A 408 7.22 2.26 -2.82
C ALA A 408 7.08 1.21 -3.93
N VAL A 409 6.05 1.31 -4.78
CA VAL A 409 5.87 0.46 -5.97
C VAL A 409 7.11 0.50 -6.87
N LEU A 410 7.57 1.70 -7.25
CA LEU A 410 8.76 1.86 -8.09
C LEU A 410 10.02 1.23 -7.47
N ARG A 411 10.21 1.38 -6.13
CA ARG A 411 11.35 0.80 -5.42
C ARG A 411 11.27 -0.72 -5.29
N VAL A 412 10.06 -1.29 -5.11
CA VAL A 412 9.87 -2.75 -5.11
C VAL A 412 10.22 -3.32 -6.48
N LEU A 413 9.65 -2.78 -7.56
CA LEU A 413 9.94 -3.21 -8.93
C LEU A 413 11.42 -3.07 -9.28
N SER A 414 12.06 -1.96 -8.88
CA SER A 414 13.52 -1.77 -9.08
C SER A 414 14.33 -2.83 -8.32
N ALA A 415 13.95 -3.15 -7.09
CA ALA A 415 14.62 -4.16 -6.28
C ALA A 415 14.46 -5.55 -6.91
N GLN A 416 13.26 -5.94 -7.31
CA GLN A 416 12.98 -7.22 -7.98
C GLN A 416 13.80 -7.38 -9.28
N SER A 417 13.84 -6.32 -10.11
CA SER A 417 14.65 -6.29 -11.35
C SER A 417 16.15 -6.50 -11.10
N LEU A 418 16.63 -6.20 -9.90
CA LEU A 418 18.02 -6.37 -9.50
C LEU A 418 18.26 -7.61 -8.62
N GLY A 419 17.28 -8.47 -8.43
CA GLY A 419 17.34 -9.63 -7.55
C GLY A 419 17.45 -9.31 -6.06
N LEU A 420 16.96 -8.13 -5.65
CA LEU A 420 16.96 -7.68 -4.26
C LEU A 420 15.58 -7.87 -3.63
N GLN A 421 15.56 -8.16 -2.33
CA GLN A 421 14.32 -8.18 -1.54
C GLN A 421 14.05 -6.80 -0.93
N ASN A 422 12.81 -6.33 -1.03
CA ASN A 422 12.35 -5.08 -0.42
C ASN A 422 11.00 -5.29 0.28
N LYS A 423 11.01 -6.07 1.35
CA LYS A 423 9.78 -6.40 2.13
C LYS A 423 9.10 -5.16 2.70
N ARG A 424 9.87 -4.15 3.14
CA ARG A 424 9.34 -2.95 3.81
C ARG A 424 8.50 -2.05 2.90
N ASP A 425 8.95 -1.85 1.66
CA ASP A 425 8.14 -1.10 0.69
C ASP A 425 7.01 -1.96 0.16
N LEU A 426 7.16 -3.29 0.05
CA LEU A 426 6.09 -4.20 -0.32
C LEU A 426 4.94 -4.18 0.71
N GLU A 427 5.24 -4.14 2.01
CA GLU A 427 4.23 -3.95 3.05
C GLU A 427 3.44 -2.64 2.83
N THR A 428 4.14 -1.54 2.49
CA THR A 428 3.50 -0.25 2.18
C THR A 428 2.61 -0.34 0.93
N VAL A 429 3.02 -1.09 -0.09
CA VAL A 429 2.20 -1.33 -1.30
C VAL A 429 0.93 -2.09 -0.95
N LEU A 430 1.05 -3.18 -0.19
CA LEU A 430 -0.09 -4.00 0.25
C LEU A 430 -1.07 -3.22 1.12
N GLU A 431 -0.57 -2.42 2.07
CA GLU A 431 -1.39 -1.54 2.92
C GLU A 431 -2.18 -0.48 2.12
N GLY A 432 -1.71 -0.13 0.93
CA GLY A 432 -2.32 0.88 0.06
C GLY A 432 -3.46 0.39 -0.82
N GLN A 433 -3.71 -0.93 -0.91
CA GLN A 433 -4.78 -1.47 -1.76
C GLN A 433 -6.15 -1.06 -1.22
N GLN A 434 -7.02 -0.55 -2.10
CA GLN A 434 -8.37 -0.14 -1.74
C GLN A 434 -9.35 -1.32 -1.75
N LEU A 435 -10.56 -1.10 -1.24
CA LEU A 435 -11.60 -2.14 -1.15
C LEU A 435 -12.02 -2.66 -2.53
N ASP A 436 -11.99 -1.79 -3.54
CA ASP A 436 -12.30 -2.16 -4.94
C ASP A 436 -11.16 -2.94 -5.63
N GLY A 437 -10.05 -3.19 -4.93
CA GLY A 437 -8.89 -3.92 -5.44
C GLY A 437 -7.84 -3.04 -6.12
N GLY A 438 -8.15 -1.78 -6.45
CA GLY A 438 -7.20 -0.83 -7.02
C GLY A 438 -6.36 -0.10 -5.96
N TRP A 439 -5.45 0.75 -6.40
CA TRP A 439 -4.73 1.71 -5.55
C TRP A 439 -5.21 3.13 -5.82
N GLU A 440 -5.00 4.02 -4.85
CA GLU A 440 -5.31 5.43 -5.02
C GLU A 440 -4.51 6.06 -6.15
N LEU A 441 -5.08 7.13 -6.73
CA LEU A 441 -4.40 7.92 -7.75
C LEU A 441 -3.10 8.51 -7.18
N ALA A 442 -2.00 8.29 -7.91
CA ALA A 442 -0.76 9.01 -7.67
C ALA A 442 -0.44 9.94 -8.84
N TRP A 443 0.18 11.09 -8.53
CA TRP A 443 0.70 11.99 -9.54
C TRP A 443 1.99 11.40 -10.11
N LEU A 444 1.95 10.97 -11.36
CA LEU A 444 3.01 10.20 -12.01
C LEU A 444 4.08 11.11 -12.59
N TRP A 445 3.65 12.13 -13.36
CA TRP A 445 4.52 13.10 -14.04
C TRP A 445 3.90 14.49 -14.10
N GLY A 446 4.73 15.47 -14.51
CA GLY A 446 4.34 16.85 -14.70
C GLY A 446 4.10 17.20 -16.18
N TYR A 447 3.33 18.26 -16.42
CA TYR A 447 3.03 18.74 -17.76
C TYR A 447 3.96 19.89 -18.20
N GLY A 448 5.25 19.63 -18.20
CA GLY A 448 6.27 20.55 -18.71
C GLY A 448 6.40 21.86 -17.93
N SER A 449 6.04 22.99 -18.54
CA SER A 449 6.17 24.33 -17.92
C SER A 449 4.94 24.75 -17.12
N LYS A 450 3.84 24.02 -17.18
CA LYS A 450 2.61 24.31 -16.42
C LYS A 450 2.67 23.59 -15.07
N PRO A 451 2.11 24.16 -13.99
CA PRO A 451 2.02 23.51 -12.70
C PRO A 451 0.95 22.39 -12.68
N LEU A 452 0.78 21.69 -13.81
CA LEU A 452 -0.19 20.65 -13.99
C LEU A 452 0.47 19.29 -13.76
N LYS A 453 -0.15 18.47 -12.90
CA LYS A 453 0.26 17.10 -12.64
C LYS A 453 -0.69 16.15 -13.34
N VAL A 454 -0.16 15.01 -13.77
CA VAL A 454 -0.90 13.93 -14.41
C VAL A 454 -0.78 12.68 -13.55
N GLY A 455 -1.89 12.04 -13.28
CA GLY A 455 -1.97 10.85 -12.43
C GLY A 455 -2.91 9.80 -12.99
N SER A 456 -2.77 8.55 -12.56
CA SER A 456 -3.63 7.45 -12.99
C SER A 456 -3.74 6.38 -11.91
N ARG A 457 -4.96 5.99 -11.55
CA ARG A 457 -5.21 4.80 -10.74
C ARG A 457 -4.85 3.53 -11.50
N GLY A 458 -5.12 3.50 -12.81
CA GLY A 458 -4.82 2.34 -13.68
C GLY A 458 -3.33 2.01 -13.68
N VAL A 459 -2.46 3.02 -13.89
CA VAL A 459 -1.00 2.83 -13.85
C VAL A 459 -0.53 2.37 -12.48
N VAL A 460 -0.99 3.02 -11.39
CA VAL A 460 -0.60 2.64 -10.03
C VAL A 460 -1.01 1.20 -9.75
N THR A 461 -2.25 0.82 -10.11
CA THR A 461 -2.77 -0.54 -9.88
C THR A 461 -2.00 -1.58 -10.69
N ALA A 462 -1.75 -1.34 -11.99
CA ALA A 462 -1.00 -2.27 -12.82
C ALA A 462 0.43 -2.49 -12.30
N MET A 463 1.13 -1.42 -11.95
CA MET A 463 2.49 -1.49 -11.42
C MET A 463 2.52 -2.11 -10.01
N ALA A 464 1.54 -1.81 -9.14
CA ALA A 464 1.43 -2.42 -7.81
C ALA A 464 1.14 -3.94 -7.92
N THR A 465 0.27 -4.35 -8.85
CA THR A 465 0.00 -5.77 -9.12
C THR A 465 1.26 -6.53 -9.53
N ASN A 466 2.11 -5.91 -10.36
CA ASN A 466 3.38 -6.49 -10.78
C ASN A 466 4.44 -6.50 -9.67
N ALA A 467 4.32 -5.62 -8.66
CA ALA A 467 5.24 -5.54 -7.53
C ALA A 467 4.95 -6.58 -6.43
N ILE A 468 3.73 -7.13 -6.35
CA ILE A 468 3.30 -8.15 -5.40
C ILE A 468 3.64 -9.55 -5.90
#